data_bf8aaa6ff826c64202ef21329b53154e
#
_entry.id   bf8aaa6ff826c64202ef21329b53154e
#
_cell.length_a   1.000
_cell.length_b   1.000
_cell.length_c   1.000
_cell.angle_alpha   90.00
_cell.angle_beta   90.00
_cell.angle_gamma   90.00
#
_symmetry.space_group_name_H-M   'P 1'
#
loop_
_entity.id
_entity.type
_entity.pdbx_description
1 polymer ?
#
loop_
_entity_poly.entity_id
_entity_poly.type
_entity_poly.pdbx_seq_one_letter_code
_entity_poly.pdbx_strand_id
1 'polypeptide(L)'
;MADLLLPPALAKDARFRALAQLTERLDNIDLSPLLVYLIDGVDASALPFLADQFSVMGEDGWSLAGSEDAKRALIKGAIELHRYKGTPWAVREVIRRLGFGEVELIEGIGRAYYDGKSRYDGVMVYGGNGLWAAYRVILLDRAITNDQAALLRTTLAAFAPARCVLASLEYRRVPVRYNSVAHYDGQYNHGSS
;
A
#
# COMPACT_ATOMS: atom_id res chain seq x y z
N MET A 1 -3.03 39.26 18.48
CA MET A 1 -3.01 40.20 17.35
C MET A 1 -1.64 40.83 17.37
N ALA A 2 -0.78 40.45 16.44
CA ALA A 2 0.49 41.12 16.26
C ALA A 2 0.17 42.51 15.68
N ASP A 3 0.63 43.56 16.36
CA ASP A 3 0.43 44.94 15.94
C ASP A 3 1.21 45.18 14.63
N LEU A 4 0.54 45.65 13.60
CA LEU A 4 1.15 45.92 12.30
C LEU A 4 2.23 46.99 12.47
N LEU A 5 3.48 46.58 12.58
CA LEU A 5 4.66 47.46 12.73
C LEU A 5 4.99 48.16 11.42
N LEU A 6 4.08 49.01 10.94
CA LEU A 6 4.35 49.93 9.84
C LEU A 6 5.12 51.16 10.35
N PRO A 7 6.25 51.52 9.72
CA PRO A 7 6.91 52.77 10.01
C PRO A 7 5.93 53.94 9.89
N PRO A 8 5.99 54.94 10.78
CA PRO A 8 5.02 56.07 10.80
C PRO A 8 4.92 56.81 9.45
N ALA A 9 5.99 56.82 8.67
CA ALA A 9 6.02 57.44 7.34
C ALA A 9 5.12 56.72 6.33
N LEU A 10 4.98 55.37 6.44
CA LEU A 10 4.19 54.55 5.53
C LEU A 10 2.78 54.29 6.05
N ALA A 11 2.54 54.47 7.34
CA ALA A 11 1.24 54.22 7.97
C ALA A 11 0.10 55.12 7.49
N LYS A 12 0.42 56.27 6.88
CA LYS A 12 -0.56 57.21 6.34
C LYS A 12 -1.02 56.83 4.92
N ASP A 13 -0.26 56.04 4.19
CA ASP A 13 -0.61 55.61 2.82
C ASP A 13 -1.48 54.35 2.85
N ALA A 14 -2.67 54.43 2.22
CA ALA A 14 -3.62 53.33 2.14
C ALA A 14 -3.07 52.12 1.40
N ARG A 15 -2.18 52.29 0.42
CA ARG A 15 -1.58 51.20 -0.36
C ARG A 15 -0.60 50.39 0.48
N PHE A 16 0.25 51.05 1.27
CA PHE A 16 1.19 50.36 2.17
C PHE A 16 0.48 49.69 3.32
N ARG A 17 -0.64 50.23 3.80
CA ARG A 17 -1.50 49.53 4.77
C ARG A 17 -2.12 48.26 4.19
N ALA A 18 -2.63 48.32 2.95
CA ALA A 18 -3.18 47.14 2.28
C ALA A 18 -2.12 46.01 2.07
N LEU A 19 -0.89 46.40 1.69
CA LEU A 19 0.23 45.45 1.58
C LEU A 19 0.60 44.81 2.92
N ALA A 20 0.63 45.63 3.99
CA ALA A 20 0.91 45.12 5.33
C ALA A 20 -0.20 44.12 5.82
N GLN A 21 -1.47 44.41 5.51
CA GLN A 21 -2.57 43.47 5.80
C GLN A 21 -2.46 42.16 5.03
N LEU A 22 -1.84 42.16 3.84
CA LEU A 22 -1.54 40.90 3.13
C LEU A 22 -0.48 40.08 3.86
N THR A 23 0.52 40.76 4.47
CA THR A 23 1.54 40.07 5.27
C THR A 23 0.93 39.42 6.52
N GLU A 24 -0.02 40.08 7.20
CA GLU A 24 -0.76 39.50 8.33
C GLU A 24 -1.54 38.22 7.94
N ARG A 25 -2.05 38.18 6.70
CA ARG A 25 -2.70 36.95 6.22
C ARG A 25 -1.76 35.77 6.11
N LEU A 26 -0.49 36.03 5.75
CA LEU A 26 0.54 35.00 5.71
C LEU A 26 0.87 34.46 7.11
N ASP A 27 0.93 35.36 8.13
CA ASP A 27 1.19 34.98 9.51
C ASP A 27 0.04 34.15 10.13
N ASN A 28 -1.16 34.26 9.60
CA ASN A 28 -2.32 33.50 10.05
C ASN A 28 -2.56 32.19 9.26
N ILE A 29 -1.71 31.86 8.28
CA ILE A 29 -1.80 30.59 7.59
C ILE A 29 -1.30 29.48 8.53
N ASP A 30 -2.16 28.51 8.80
CA ASP A 30 -1.74 27.30 9.50
C ASP A 30 -0.77 26.51 8.63
N LEU A 31 0.52 26.53 9.00
CA LEU A 31 1.59 25.80 8.32
C LEU A 31 1.74 24.36 8.83
N SER A 32 0.94 23.96 9.84
CA SER A 32 0.98 22.58 10.38
C SER A 32 0.78 21.51 9.31
N PRO A 33 -0.09 21.69 8.28
CA PRO A 33 -0.22 20.75 7.18
C PRO A 33 1.04 20.59 6.32
N LEU A 34 1.96 21.57 6.33
CA LEU A 34 3.22 21.51 5.60
C LEU A 34 4.29 20.70 6.33
N LEU A 35 4.07 20.39 7.60
CA LEU A 35 4.95 19.52 8.37
C LEU A 35 4.70 18.07 7.97
N VAL A 36 5.27 17.67 6.84
CA VAL A 36 5.14 16.35 6.20
C VAL A 36 5.43 15.18 7.16
N TYR A 37 6.14 15.44 8.25
CA TYR A 37 6.44 14.44 9.29
C TYR A 37 5.31 14.22 10.30
N LEU A 38 4.28 15.07 10.32
CA LEU A 38 3.14 14.95 11.24
C LEU A 38 1.91 14.34 10.52
N ILE A 39 2.12 13.23 9.83
CA ILE A 39 1.06 12.53 9.07
C ILE A 39 -0.16 12.24 9.93
N ASP A 40 0.02 12.04 11.24
CA ASP A 40 -1.06 11.80 12.19
C ASP A 40 -1.91 13.05 12.48
N GLY A 41 -1.31 14.23 12.42
CA GLY A 41 -1.98 15.50 12.69
C GLY A 41 -2.58 16.18 11.45
N VAL A 42 -2.34 15.63 10.26
CA VAL A 42 -2.83 16.23 9.01
C VAL A 42 -4.32 15.90 8.83
N ASP A 43 -5.09 16.87 8.32
CA ASP A 43 -6.49 16.67 7.97
C ASP A 43 -6.66 15.57 6.91
N ALA A 44 -7.76 14.81 7.01
CA ALA A 44 -8.05 13.71 6.09
C ALA A 44 -8.10 14.14 4.61
N SER A 45 -8.51 15.39 4.34
CA SER A 45 -8.57 15.98 3.00
C SER A 45 -7.20 16.15 2.35
N ALA A 46 -6.13 16.26 3.15
CA ALA A 46 -4.76 16.40 2.66
C ALA A 46 -4.04 15.06 2.42
N LEU A 47 -4.57 13.96 2.94
CA LEU A 47 -3.97 12.64 2.78
C LEU A 47 -3.75 12.21 1.33
N PRO A 48 -4.66 12.47 0.36
CA PRO A 48 -4.42 12.13 -1.04
C PRO A 48 -3.21 12.85 -1.64
N PHE A 49 -2.98 14.12 -1.28
CA PHE A 49 -1.82 14.88 -1.76
C PHE A 49 -0.51 14.34 -1.20
N LEU A 50 -0.52 13.93 0.07
CA LEU A 50 0.64 13.26 0.67
C LEU A 50 0.87 11.89 0.04
N ALA A 51 -0.19 11.13 -0.24
CA ALA A 51 -0.07 9.84 -0.92
C ALA A 51 0.57 9.96 -2.31
N ASP A 52 0.21 11.01 -3.06
CA ASP A 52 0.83 11.33 -4.34
C ASP A 52 2.33 11.69 -4.17
N GLN A 53 2.63 12.57 -3.21
CA GLN A 53 4.00 12.97 -2.91
C GLN A 53 4.90 11.79 -2.52
N PHE A 54 4.37 10.83 -1.76
CA PHE A 54 5.10 9.62 -1.35
C PHE A 54 4.96 8.45 -2.34
N SER A 55 4.34 8.68 -3.52
CA SER A 55 4.14 7.69 -4.58
C SER A 55 3.45 6.41 -4.10
N VAL A 56 2.47 6.55 -3.21
CA VAL A 56 1.61 5.44 -2.74
C VAL A 56 0.18 5.53 -3.28
N MET A 57 -0.09 6.53 -4.13
CA MET A 57 -1.35 6.67 -4.82
C MET A 57 -1.43 5.69 -6.00
N GLY A 58 -2.61 5.19 -6.31
CA GLY A 58 -2.80 4.27 -7.44
C GLY A 58 -2.56 2.80 -7.07
N GLU A 59 -1.68 2.15 -7.82
CA GLU A 59 -1.44 0.71 -7.73
C GLU A 59 -0.72 0.26 -6.44
N ASP A 60 -0.10 1.19 -5.71
CA ASP A 60 0.67 0.91 -4.50
C ASP A 60 -0.20 0.64 -3.25
N GLY A 61 -1.52 0.47 -3.41
CA GLY A 61 -2.41 -0.02 -2.36
C GLY A 61 -3.37 1.02 -1.77
N TRP A 62 -3.35 2.27 -2.21
CA TRP A 62 -4.25 3.32 -1.74
C TRP A 62 -5.73 2.95 -1.82
N SER A 63 -6.14 2.32 -2.93
CA SER A 63 -7.52 1.88 -3.17
C SER A 63 -7.97 0.75 -2.24
N LEU A 64 -7.02 -0.02 -1.69
CA LEU A 64 -7.28 -1.11 -0.75
C LEU A 64 -7.30 -0.64 0.71
N ALA A 65 -6.71 0.53 1.00
CA ALA A 65 -6.72 1.12 2.32
C ALA A 65 -8.11 1.68 2.65
N GLY A 66 -8.97 0.86 3.23
CA GLY A 66 -10.38 1.16 3.49
C GLY A 66 -10.62 2.14 4.65
N SER A 67 -9.64 2.36 5.53
CA SER A 67 -9.74 3.28 6.67
C SER A 67 -8.73 4.41 6.57
N GLU A 68 -9.01 5.51 7.26
CA GLU A 68 -8.09 6.65 7.36
C GLU A 68 -6.77 6.26 8.02
N ASP A 69 -6.84 5.44 9.07
CA ASP A 69 -5.65 4.95 9.78
C ASP A 69 -4.77 4.07 8.88
N ALA A 70 -5.39 3.22 8.05
CA ALA A 70 -4.67 2.41 7.06
C ALA A 70 -3.98 3.28 6.02
N LYS A 71 -4.63 4.36 5.55
CA LYS A 71 -4.04 5.34 4.63
C LYS A 71 -2.85 6.06 5.25
N ARG A 72 -2.97 6.50 6.51
CA ARG A 72 -1.85 7.12 7.25
C ARG A 72 -0.69 6.15 7.44
N ALA A 73 -0.98 4.91 7.81
CA ALA A 73 0.03 3.87 7.96
C ALA A 73 0.76 3.56 6.63
N LEU A 74 0.03 3.55 5.52
CA LEU A 74 0.60 3.37 4.18
C LEU A 74 1.58 4.50 3.84
N ILE A 75 1.19 5.77 4.04
CA ILE A 75 2.05 6.94 3.78
C ILE A 75 3.29 6.90 4.70
N LYS A 76 3.13 6.64 5.99
CA LYS A 76 4.25 6.54 6.95
C LYS A 76 5.26 5.47 6.55
N GLY A 77 4.77 4.35 6.04
CA GLY A 77 5.60 3.23 5.64
C GLY A 77 6.14 3.32 4.22
N ALA A 78 5.77 4.34 3.44
CA ALA A 78 6.09 4.44 2.02
C ALA A 78 7.59 4.34 1.73
N ILE A 79 8.40 5.13 2.43
CA ILE A 79 9.86 5.17 2.24
C ILE A 79 10.48 3.79 2.46
N GLU A 80 10.06 3.11 3.53
CA GLU A 80 10.55 1.78 3.87
C GLU A 80 10.11 0.75 2.81
N LEU A 81 8.84 0.76 2.42
CA LEU A 81 8.32 -0.12 1.38
C LEU A 81 9.05 0.09 0.05
N HIS A 82 9.26 1.34 -0.36
CA HIS A 82 9.97 1.66 -1.59
C HIS A 82 11.45 1.26 -1.54
N ARG A 83 12.11 1.41 -0.38
CA ARG A 83 13.50 0.98 -0.18
C ARG A 83 13.68 -0.52 -0.43
N TYR A 84 12.71 -1.32 -0.02
CA TYR A 84 12.76 -2.78 -0.15
C TYR A 84 11.87 -3.32 -1.27
N LYS A 85 11.36 -2.45 -2.14
CA LYS A 85 10.56 -2.85 -3.32
C LYS A 85 11.32 -3.91 -4.13
N GLY A 86 10.62 -4.91 -4.62
CA GLY A 86 11.25 -6.04 -5.33
C GLY A 86 11.80 -7.15 -4.44
N THR A 87 11.53 -7.13 -3.15
CA THR A 87 11.93 -8.19 -2.21
C THR A 87 10.71 -8.98 -1.69
N PRO A 88 10.89 -10.25 -1.27
CA PRO A 88 9.85 -11.02 -0.61
C PRO A 88 9.30 -10.35 0.67
N TRP A 89 10.14 -9.58 1.35
CA TRP A 89 9.75 -8.81 2.51
C TRP A 89 8.71 -7.73 2.14
N ALA A 90 8.96 -6.95 1.08
CA ALA A 90 8.05 -5.89 0.65
C ALA A 90 6.68 -6.44 0.25
N VAL A 91 6.64 -7.60 -0.42
CA VAL A 91 5.40 -8.29 -0.80
C VAL A 91 4.59 -8.68 0.45
N ARG A 92 5.22 -9.25 1.48
CA ARG A 92 4.55 -9.59 2.73
C ARG A 92 4.10 -8.36 3.50
N GLU A 93 4.96 -7.36 3.58
CA GLU A 93 4.71 -6.15 4.37
C GLU A 93 3.58 -5.30 3.79
N VAL A 94 3.49 -5.15 2.46
CA VAL A 94 2.38 -4.42 1.86
C VAL A 94 1.04 -5.09 2.14
N ILE A 95 0.96 -6.42 2.06
CA ILE A 95 -0.25 -7.17 2.36
C ILE A 95 -0.67 -6.98 3.82
N ARG A 96 0.30 -7.05 4.74
CA ARG A 96 0.07 -6.81 6.18
C ARG A 96 -0.45 -5.39 6.44
N ARG A 97 0.17 -4.36 5.87
CA ARG A 97 -0.23 -2.95 6.04
C ARG A 97 -1.60 -2.65 5.45
N LEU A 98 -1.99 -3.34 4.39
CA LEU A 98 -3.34 -3.26 3.83
C LEU A 98 -4.41 -3.98 4.67
N GLY A 99 -4.02 -4.63 5.77
CA GLY A 99 -4.93 -5.28 6.70
C GLY A 99 -5.40 -6.66 6.26
N PHE A 100 -4.69 -7.31 5.34
CA PHE A 100 -4.99 -8.69 4.92
C PHE A 100 -4.32 -9.74 5.82
N GLY A 101 -3.51 -9.31 6.80
CA GLY A 101 -2.85 -10.18 7.76
C GLY A 101 -1.57 -10.81 7.24
N GLU A 102 -1.22 -11.95 7.81
CA GLU A 102 -0.02 -12.69 7.45
C GLU A 102 -0.22 -13.53 6.19
N VAL A 103 0.87 -13.71 5.45
CA VAL A 103 0.86 -14.49 4.20
C VAL A 103 2.04 -15.43 4.13
N GLU A 104 1.80 -16.56 3.50
CA GLU A 104 2.85 -17.48 3.07
C GLU A 104 3.22 -17.17 1.61
N LEU A 105 4.48 -16.85 1.37
CA LEU A 105 5.04 -16.60 0.04
C LEU A 105 5.87 -17.82 -0.38
N ILE A 106 5.47 -18.45 -1.48
CA ILE A 106 6.15 -19.59 -2.07
C ILE A 106 6.79 -19.13 -3.38
N GLU A 107 8.10 -19.23 -3.46
CA GLU A 107 8.88 -18.83 -4.63
C GLU A 107 9.39 -20.05 -5.40
N GLY A 108 9.60 -19.91 -6.69
CA GLY A 108 10.21 -20.96 -7.51
C GLY A 108 9.31 -22.18 -7.72
N ILE A 109 8.11 -21.98 -8.23
CA ILE A 109 7.10 -23.04 -8.43
C ILE A 109 7.63 -24.10 -9.40
N GLY A 110 7.46 -25.39 -9.01
CA GLY A 110 7.85 -26.53 -9.84
C GLY A 110 9.34 -26.89 -9.77
N ARG A 111 10.10 -26.31 -8.85
CA ARG A 111 11.48 -26.76 -8.59
C ARG A 111 11.51 -28.02 -7.75
N ALA A 112 12.37 -28.96 -8.13
CA ALA A 112 12.76 -30.06 -7.26
C ALA A 112 13.69 -29.54 -6.17
N TYR A 113 13.33 -29.77 -4.91
CA TYR A 113 14.17 -29.43 -3.75
C TYR A 113 14.83 -30.73 -3.22
N TYR A 114 16.03 -30.60 -2.67
CA TYR A 114 16.71 -31.69 -1.94
C TYR A 114 16.15 -31.81 -0.50
N ASP A 115 14.85 -32.08 -0.39
CA ASP A 115 14.12 -32.19 0.88
C ASP A 115 13.90 -33.63 1.34
N GLY A 116 14.53 -34.59 0.64
CA GLY A 116 14.36 -36.02 0.90
C GLY A 116 13.05 -36.62 0.37
N LYS A 117 12.17 -35.80 -0.24
CA LYS A 117 10.88 -36.27 -0.80
C LYS A 117 10.98 -36.58 -2.28
N SER A 118 11.95 -35.96 -2.96
CA SER A 118 12.18 -36.16 -4.39
C SER A 118 12.87 -37.53 -4.62
N ARG A 119 12.31 -38.37 -5.48
CA ARG A 119 12.88 -39.66 -5.88
C ARG A 119 13.54 -39.55 -7.23
N TYR A 120 14.69 -40.22 -7.41
CA TYR A 120 15.39 -40.35 -8.69
C TYR A 120 14.77 -41.46 -9.53
N ASP A 121 13.52 -41.29 -9.96
CA ASP A 121 12.75 -42.27 -10.74
C ASP A 121 12.68 -41.89 -12.23
N GLY A 122 13.41 -40.88 -12.65
CA GLY A 122 13.43 -40.42 -14.05
C GLY A 122 12.25 -39.50 -14.43
N VAL A 123 11.29 -39.29 -13.52
CA VAL A 123 10.14 -38.39 -13.77
C VAL A 123 10.53 -36.93 -13.53
N MET A 124 11.43 -36.70 -12.60
CA MET A 124 11.92 -35.34 -12.28
C MET A 124 13.27 -35.06 -12.97
N VAL A 125 13.30 -34.03 -13.78
CA VAL A 125 14.52 -33.54 -14.44
C VAL A 125 15.08 -32.35 -13.67
N TYR A 126 16.34 -32.42 -13.24
CA TYR A 126 17.06 -31.29 -12.68
C TYR A 126 17.23 -30.22 -13.79
N GLY A 127 16.74 -29.01 -13.52
CA GLY A 127 16.77 -27.93 -14.52
C GLY A 127 15.60 -27.93 -15.50
N GLY A 128 14.60 -28.81 -15.29
CA GLY A 128 13.33 -28.75 -16.03
C GLY A 128 12.61 -27.40 -15.82
N ASN A 129 11.54 -27.17 -16.56
CA ASN A 129 10.74 -25.95 -16.68
C ASN A 129 10.20 -25.33 -15.37
N GLY A 130 10.96 -25.40 -14.28
CA GLY A 130 10.63 -24.71 -13.03
C GLY A 130 10.53 -23.23 -13.31
N LEU A 131 9.35 -22.68 -13.06
CA LEU A 131 9.08 -21.25 -13.14
C LEU A 131 9.79 -20.53 -11.99
N TRP A 132 11.11 -20.37 -12.10
CA TRP A 132 11.94 -19.75 -11.06
C TRP A 132 11.49 -18.34 -10.73
N ALA A 133 10.92 -17.62 -11.69
CA ALA A 133 10.42 -16.27 -11.55
C ALA A 133 8.93 -16.22 -11.14
N ALA A 134 8.27 -17.37 -10.99
CA ALA A 134 6.90 -17.41 -10.53
C ALA A 134 6.83 -17.57 -9.01
N TYR A 135 5.92 -16.82 -8.40
CA TYR A 135 5.64 -16.91 -6.98
C TYR A 135 4.15 -17.07 -6.72
N ARG A 136 3.81 -17.62 -5.57
CA ARG A 136 2.45 -17.84 -5.09
C ARG A 136 2.29 -17.16 -3.75
N VAL A 137 1.16 -16.53 -3.55
CA VAL A 137 0.78 -15.89 -2.29
C VAL A 137 -0.41 -16.63 -1.71
N ILE A 138 -0.32 -17.06 -0.44
CA ILE A 138 -1.39 -17.73 0.28
C ILE A 138 -1.76 -16.84 1.47
N LEU A 139 -2.99 -16.29 1.45
CA LEU A 139 -3.55 -15.55 2.56
C LEU A 139 -3.96 -16.50 3.68
N LEU A 140 -3.59 -16.17 4.92
CA LEU A 140 -3.80 -17.04 6.09
C LEU A 140 -4.99 -16.62 6.95
N ASP A 141 -5.29 -15.32 7.00
CA ASP A 141 -6.15 -14.75 8.03
C ASP A 141 -7.58 -14.50 7.57
N ARG A 142 -7.80 -14.11 6.31
CA ARG A 142 -9.15 -13.77 5.82
C ARG A 142 -9.37 -14.11 4.35
N ALA A 143 -10.63 -14.44 4.03
CA ALA A 143 -11.08 -14.52 2.65
C ALA A 143 -11.23 -13.11 2.07
N ILE A 144 -11.00 -12.99 0.78
CA ILE A 144 -11.11 -11.72 0.04
C ILE A 144 -12.16 -11.84 -1.06
N THR A 145 -12.76 -10.71 -1.42
CA THR A 145 -13.66 -10.63 -2.57
C THR A 145 -12.87 -10.64 -3.89
N ASN A 146 -13.56 -10.93 -4.99
CA ASN A 146 -12.94 -10.92 -6.32
C ASN A 146 -12.36 -9.55 -6.68
N ASP A 147 -13.04 -8.46 -6.31
CA ASP A 147 -12.56 -7.10 -6.55
C ASP A 147 -11.31 -6.80 -5.72
N GLN A 148 -11.29 -7.21 -4.46
CA GLN A 148 -10.10 -7.09 -3.61
C GLN A 148 -8.94 -7.94 -4.14
N ALA A 149 -9.23 -9.13 -4.67
CA ALA A 149 -8.22 -9.99 -5.29
C ALA A 149 -7.61 -9.34 -6.54
N ALA A 150 -8.43 -8.72 -7.39
CA ALA A 150 -7.96 -8.00 -8.58
C ALA A 150 -7.07 -6.81 -8.20
N LEU A 151 -7.53 -5.97 -7.26
CA LEU A 151 -6.74 -4.84 -6.75
C LEU A 151 -5.43 -5.30 -6.08
N LEU A 152 -5.49 -6.37 -5.27
CA LEU A 152 -4.30 -6.91 -4.63
C LEU A 152 -3.29 -7.46 -5.65
N ARG A 153 -3.75 -8.09 -6.73
CA ARG A 153 -2.87 -8.51 -7.83
C ARG A 153 -2.13 -7.35 -8.47
N THR A 154 -2.84 -6.25 -8.73
CA THR A 154 -2.25 -5.02 -9.30
C THR A 154 -1.20 -4.43 -8.34
N THR A 155 -1.54 -4.34 -7.05
CA THR A 155 -0.60 -3.87 -6.01
C THR A 155 0.62 -4.77 -5.90
N LEU A 156 0.45 -6.09 -5.90
CA LEU A 156 1.56 -7.03 -5.84
C LEU A 156 2.46 -6.95 -7.06
N ALA A 157 1.90 -6.71 -8.25
CA ALA A 157 2.68 -6.49 -9.47
C ALA A 157 3.53 -5.21 -9.36
N ALA A 158 3.03 -4.16 -8.69
CA ALA A 158 3.81 -2.94 -8.46
C ALA A 158 4.96 -3.12 -7.47
N PHE A 159 4.83 -4.02 -6.47
CA PHE A 159 5.86 -4.27 -5.46
C PHE A 159 6.79 -5.43 -5.79
N ALA A 160 6.38 -6.36 -6.63
CA ALA A 160 7.23 -7.49 -7.05
C ALA A 160 8.33 -7.04 -8.00
N PRO A 161 9.44 -7.81 -8.11
CA PRO A 161 10.41 -7.57 -9.17
C PRO A 161 9.76 -7.71 -10.55
N ALA A 162 10.13 -6.82 -11.49
CA ALA A 162 9.56 -6.83 -12.85
C ALA A 162 9.74 -8.16 -13.61
N ARG A 163 10.73 -8.99 -13.21
CA ARG A 163 10.98 -10.31 -13.76
C ARG A 163 10.11 -11.42 -13.16
N CYS A 164 9.40 -11.12 -12.05
CA CYS A 164 8.60 -12.11 -11.32
C CYS A 164 7.13 -12.01 -11.69
N VAL A 165 6.46 -13.16 -11.74
CA VAL A 165 5.04 -13.28 -12.07
C VAL A 165 4.30 -13.92 -10.92
N LEU A 166 3.20 -13.31 -10.50
CA LEU A 166 2.28 -13.91 -9.54
C LEU A 166 1.48 -15.02 -10.23
N ALA A 167 1.79 -16.27 -9.90
CA ALA A 167 1.14 -17.43 -10.49
C ALA A 167 -0.26 -17.67 -9.91
N SER A 168 -0.41 -17.53 -8.58
CA SER A 168 -1.70 -17.64 -7.92
C SER A 168 -1.76 -16.82 -6.64
N LEU A 169 -2.95 -16.32 -6.34
CA LEU A 169 -3.32 -15.74 -5.07
C LEU A 169 -4.34 -16.69 -4.43
N GLU A 170 -3.97 -17.33 -3.34
CA GLU A 170 -4.77 -18.38 -2.70
C GLU A 170 -5.23 -17.95 -1.30
N TYR A 171 -6.46 -18.32 -0.95
CA TYR A 171 -7.06 -18.10 0.37
C TYR A 171 -7.80 -19.36 0.86
N ARG A 172 -7.40 -20.54 0.39
CA ARG A 172 -8.00 -21.85 0.73
C ARG A 172 -7.94 -22.21 2.20
N ARG A 173 -7.00 -21.61 2.95
CA ARG A 173 -6.88 -21.82 4.40
C ARG A 173 -7.94 -21.09 5.20
N VAL A 174 -8.64 -20.13 4.58
CA VAL A 174 -9.72 -19.38 5.22
C VAL A 174 -11.05 -19.83 4.62
N PRO A 175 -11.77 -20.76 5.27
CA PRO A 175 -13.02 -21.25 4.72
C PRO A 175 -14.08 -20.15 4.72
N VAL A 176 -14.70 -19.94 3.59
CA VAL A 176 -15.92 -19.14 3.49
C VAL A 176 -17.02 -19.94 4.20
N ARG A 177 -17.47 -19.45 5.36
CA ARG A 177 -18.50 -20.12 6.17
C ARG A 177 -19.88 -19.66 5.75
N TYR A 178 -20.83 -20.60 5.74
CA TYR A 178 -22.27 -20.34 5.56
C TYR A 178 -22.88 -19.76 6.85
N ASN A 179 -22.55 -18.52 7.15
CA ASN A 179 -23.00 -17.80 8.35
C ASN A 179 -23.72 -16.51 8.02
N SER A 180 -24.32 -16.40 6.83
CA SER A 180 -24.98 -15.21 6.29
C SER A 180 -24.05 -14.01 6.00
N VAL A 181 -22.73 -14.18 6.12
CA VAL A 181 -21.74 -13.15 5.80
C VAL A 181 -21.33 -13.23 4.32
N ALA A 182 -21.29 -14.43 3.75
CA ALA A 182 -21.00 -14.66 2.35
C ALA A 182 -22.25 -15.16 1.61
N HIS A 183 -22.61 -14.50 0.54
CA HIS A 183 -23.74 -14.86 -0.34
C HIS A 183 -23.20 -15.46 -1.64
N TYR A 184 -24.02 -16.32 -2.30
CA TYR A 184 -23.72 -16.84 -3.65
C TYR A 184 -24.09 -15.80 -4.73
N ASP A 185 -23.46 -14.64 -4.67
CA ASP A 185 -23.68 -13.51 -5.58
C ASP A 185 -22.51 -13.30 -6.57
N GLY A 186 -21.54 -14.23 -6.57
CA GLY A 186 -20.35 -14.14 -7.41
C GLY A 186 -19.25 -13.25 -6.85
N GLN A 187 -19.41 -12.68 -5.65
CA GLN A 187 -18.39 -11.82 -5.03
C GLN A 187 -17.17 -12.59 -4.51
N TYR A 188 -17.32 -13.89 -4.24
CA TYR A 188 -16.27 -14.72 -3.70
C TYR A 188 -15.98 -15.92 -4.61
N ASN A 189 -14.70 -16.17 -4.86
CA ASN A 189 -14.24 -17.40 -5.49
C ASN A 189 -13.95 -18.49 -4.43
N HIS A 190 -14.00 -19.76 -4.85
CA HIS A 190 -13.70 -20.90 -3.98
C HIS A 190 -12.19 -21.12 -3.81
N GLY A 191 -11.52 -20.18 -3.15
CA GLY A 191 -10.18 -20.40 -2.58
C GLY A 191 -8.97 -19.97 -3.42
N SER A 192 -9.16 -19.50 -4.65
CA SER A 192 -8.06 -18.92 -5.45
C SER A 192 -8.58 -17.99 -6.53
N SER A 193 -7.80 -17.01 -6.89
CA SER A 193 -8.03 -16.14 -8.04
C SER A 193 -6.76 -16.01 -8.89
#